data_f03f6629eb4fb6577d3149507fc8f72d
#
_entry.id   f03f6629eb4fb6577d3149507fc8f72d
#
_cell.length_a   1.000
_cell.length_b   1.000
_cell.length_c   1.000
_cell.angle_alpha   90.00
_cell.angle_beta   90.00
_cell.angle_gamma   90.00
#
_symmetry.space_group_name_H-M   'P 1'
#
loop_
_entity.id
_entity.type
_entity.pdbx_description
1 polymer ?
#
loop_
_entity_poly.entity_id
_entity_poly.type
_entity_poly.pdbx_seq_one_letter_code
_entity_poly.pdbx_strand_id
1 'polypeptide(L)'
;PIDLYKGNPYYVPGLIDEEMITLSRDKNPAFENCEAIYYLAYRGERIVGRIAGIIAHAANRVWNQHRARFGFVDFIDDQEVVDALFAAVEKWARKKGMDALHGPMGFTDLDHEGMLIMGFDQIGTMATIYNHPYYPQHMERMGYNKDQDWHEFKIYIPDAIPEKHLRIAEIV
;
A
#
# COMPACT_ATOMS: atom_id res chain seq x y z
N PRO A 1 5.17 -9.02 -7.29
CA PRO A 1 4.01 -8.36 -7.91
C PRO A 1 4.03 -8.43 -9.44
N ILE A 2 5.15 -8.19 -10.10
CA ILE A 2 5.23 -8.12 -11.58
C ILE A 2 4.60 -9.35 -12.26
N ASP A 3 4.89 -10.56 -11.77
CA ASP A 3 4.31 -11.78 -12.35
C ASP A 3 2.80 -11.92 -12.09
N LEU A 4 2.31 -11.38 -10.97
CA LEU A 4 0.89 -11.39 -10.61
C LEU A 4 0.06 -10.55 -11.58
N TYR A 5 0.61 -9.42 -12.03
CA TYR A 5 -0.06 -8.48 -12.94
C TYR A 5 0.37 -8.62 -14.40
N LYS A 6 1.12 -9.67 -14.73
CA LYS A 6 1.60 -9.87 -16.10
C LYS A 6 0.46 -9.94 -17.11
N GLY A 7 0.53 -9.07 -18.12
CA GLY A 7 -0.50 -8.97 -19.17
C GLY A 7 -1.69 -8.06 -18.81
N ASN A 8 -1.71 -7.48 -17.63
CA ASN A 8 -2.72 -6.48 -17.28
C ASN A 8 -2.34 -5.11 -17.88
N PRO A 9 -3.15 -4.53 -18.79
CA PRO A 9 -2.80 -3.29 -19.49
C PRO A 9 -2.90 -2.03 -18.62
N TYR A 10 -3.48 -2.13 -17.43
CA TYR A 10 -3.72 -1.01 -16.53
C TYR A 10 -2.71 -0.94 -15.37
N TYR A 11 -1.97 -2.03 -15.15
CA TYR A 11 -0.95 -2.07 -14.11
C TYR A 11 0.33 -1.39 -14.56
N VAL A 12 0.77 -0.39 -13.79
CA VAL A 12 2.07 0.27 -13.97
C VAL A 12 3.00 -0.19 -12.86
N PRO A 13 4.06 -0.98 -13.18
CA PRO A 13 4.99 -1.45 -12.16
C PRO A 13 5.82 -0.29 -11.60
N GLY A 14 6.07 -0.33 -10.30
CA GLY A 14 7.07 0.53 -9.66
C GLY A 14 8.50 0.16 -10.09
N LEU A 15 9.46 1.03 -9.77
CA LEU A 15 10.88 0.79 -10.02
C LEU A 15 11.44 -0.20 -8.99
N ILE A 16 11.97 -1.32 -9.47
CA ILE A 16 12.48 -2.40 -8.60
C ILE A 16 13.55 -1.89 -7.64
N ASP A 17 14.48 -1.07 -8.12
CA ASP A 17 15.58 -0.56 -7.30
C ASP A 17 15.06 0.36 -6.18
N GLU A 18 14.04 1.18 -6.45
CA GLU A 18 13.40 2.04 -5.45
C GLU A 18 12.66 1.19 -4.40
N GLU A 19 11.91 0.19 -4.81
CA GLU A 19 11.24 -0.73 -3.88
C GLU A 19 12.27 -1.47 -2.99
N MET A 20 13.37 -1.91 -3.58
CA MET A 20 14.46 -2.56 -2.83
C MET A 20 15.16 -1.62 -1.84
N ILE A 21 15.28 -0.33 -2.15
CA ILE A 21 15.79 0.69 -1.23
C ILE A 21 14.78 0.92 -0.10
N THR A 22 13.51 1.10 -0.43
CA THR A 22 12.43 1.33 0.53
C THR A 22 12.31 0.18 1.54
N LEU A 23 12.45 -1.05 1.09
CA LEU A 23 12.39 -2.24 1.96
C LEU A 23 13.71 -2.53 2.71
N SER A 24 14.80 -1.86 2.36
CA SER A 24 16.11 -2.10 2.95
C SER A 24 16.28 -1.36 4.26
N ARG A 25 16.59 -2.11 5.34
CA ARG A 25 16.83 -1.53 6.66
C ARG A 25 18.02 -0.56 6.68
N ASP A 26 19.03 -0.82 5.88
CA ASP A 26 20.27 -0.03 5.87
C ASP A 26 20.19 1.20 4.96
N LYS A 27 19.22 1.24 4.06
CA LYS A 27 19.10 2.31 3.05
C LYS A 27 17.91 3.23 3.29
N ASN A 28 16.86 2.75 3.94
CA ASN A 28 15.66 3.55 4.18
C ASN A 28 15.75 4.25 5.54
N PRO A 29 15.85 5.60 5.58
CA PRO A 29 15.94 6.35 6.83
C PRO A 29 14.70 6.22 7.73
N ALA A 30 13.55 5.79 7.19
CA ALA A 30 12.35 5.55 7.98
C ALA A 30 12.57 4.52 9.11
N PHE A 31 13.56 3.62 8.96
CA PHE A 31 13.90 2.65 10.01
C PHE A 31 14.50 3.27 11.29
N GLU A 32 14.85 4.54 11.30
CA GLU A 32 15.17 5.26 12.54
C GLU A 32 13.97 5.33 13.49
N ASN A 33 12.74 5.32 12.94
CA ASN A 33 11.48 5.46 13.68
C ASN A 33 10.47 4.34 13.41
N CYS A 34 10.82 3.36 12.57
CA CYS A 34 9.96 2.26 12.20
C CYS A 34 10.62 0.91 12.44
N GLU A 35 9.80 -0.08 12.74
CA GLU A 35 10.16 -1.50 12.63
C GLU A 35 9.37 -2.14 11.50
N ALA A 36 9.97 -3.09 10.78
CA ALA A 36 9.26 -3.84 9.76
C ALA A 36 9.63 -5.33 9.78
N ILE A 37 8.68 -6.14 9.32
CA ILE A 37 8.83 -7.56 9.03
C ILE A 37 8.20 -7.87 7.68
N TYR A 38 8.79 -8.83 6.96
CA TYR A 38 8.33 -9.21 5.62
C TYR A 38 8.03 -10.69 5.59
N TYR A 39 6.91 -11.05 4.99
CA TYR A 39 6.50 -12.44 4.81
C TYR A 39 6.21 -12.74 3.34
N LEU A 40 6.57 -13.94 2.93
CA LEU A 40 6.23 -14.53 1.64
C LEU A 40 5.41 -15.79 1.87
N ALA A 41 4.33 -15.94 1.13
CA ALA A 41 3.56 -17.18 1.08
C ALA A 41 4.00 -18.02 -0.13
N TYR A 42 4.11 -19.33 0.08
CA TYR A 42 4.54 -20.30 -0.93
C TYR A 42 3.50 -21.38 -1.15
N ARG A 43 3.32 -21.80 -2.39
CA ARG A 43 2.68 -23.06 -2.81
C ARG A 43 3.76 -23.90 -3.49
N GLY A 44 4.29 -24.91 -2.78
CA GLY A 44 5.50 -25.59 -3.21
C GLY A 44 6.67 -24.62 -3.30
N GLU A 45 7.28 -24.51 -4.47
CA GLU A 45 8.38 -23.57 -4.72
C GLU A 45 7.93 -22.20 -5.25
N ARG A 46 6.64 -22.04 -5.54
CA ARG A 46 6.11 -20.80 -6.12
C ARG A 46 5.72 -19.81 -5.04
N ILE A 47 6.19 -18.56 -5.13
CA ILE A 47 5.71 -17.46 -4.34
C ILE A 47 4.30 -17.09 -4.83
N VAL A 48 3.33 -17.08 -3.91
CA VAL A 48 1.91 -16.82 -4.19
C VAL A 48 1.37 -15.60 -3.44
N GLY A 49 2.19 -15.00 -2.59
CA GLY A 49 1.84 -13.76 -1.92
C GLY A 49 2.98 -13.18 -1.12
N ARG A 50 2.87 -11.91 -0.80
CA ARG A 50 3.80 -11.16 0.07
C ARG A 50 3.02 -10.17 0.93
N ILE A 51 3.57 -9.80 2.07
CA ILE A 51 3.05 -8.75 2.94
C ILE A 51 4.18 -8.21 3.82
N ALA A 52 4.14 -6.92 4.09
CA ALA A 52 4.94 -6.28 5.15
C ALA A 52 4.06 -5.96 6.35
N GLY A 53 4.59 -6.17 7.55
CA GLY A 53 4.10 -5.58 8.78
C GLY A 53 5.03 -4.45 9.20
N ILE A 54 4.49 -3.28 9.53
CA ILE A 54 5.26 -2.08 9.86
C ILE A 54 4.71 -1.46 11.14
N ILE A 55 5.59 -1.01 12.05
CA ILE A 55 5.23 -0.20 13.22
C ILE A 55 5.95 1.13 13.10
N ALA A 56 5.20 2.21 12.94
CA ALA A 56 5.70 3.57 12.91
C ALA A 56 5.64 4.18 14.33
N HIS A 57 6.72 4.04 15.10
CA HIS A 57 6.76 4.45 16.50
C HIS A 57 6.52 5.94 16.72
N ALA A 58 7.05 6.79 15.83
CA ALA A 58 6.83 8.23 15.91
C ALA A 58 5.34 8.58 15.71
N ALA A 59 4.69 7.99 14.70
CA ALA A 59 3.27 8.17 14.44
C ALA A 59 2.41 7.68 15.62
N ASN A 60 2.72 6.49 16.14
CA ASN A 60 2.01 5.93 17.29
C ASN A 60 2.11 6.83 18.54
N ARG A 61 3.27 7.45 18.80
CA ARG A 61 3.43 8.41 19.90
C ARG A 61 2.63 9.70 19.67
N VAL A 62 2.72 10.27 18.47
CA VAL A 62 2.03 11.54 18.14
C VAL A 62 0.52 11.39 18.23
N TRP A 63 -0.01 10.29 17.73
CA TRP A 63 -1.46 10.03 17.70
C TRP A 63 -1.97 9.26 18.91
N ASN A 64 -1.12 8.98 19.92
CA ASN A 64 -1.43 8.21 21.11
C ASN A 64 -2.18 6.90 20.80
N GLN A 65 -1.60 6.10 19.90
CA GLN A 65 -2.19 4.84 19.42
C GLN A 65 -1.16 3.71 19.46
N HIS A 66 -1.65 2.45 19.38
CA HIS A 66 -0.83 1.24 19.35
C HIS A 66 -1.17 0.41 18.12
N ARG A 67 -0.96 1.00 16.93
CA ARG A 67 -1.31 0.37 15.65
C ARG A 67 -0.07 -0.13 14.92
N ALA A 68 -0.19 -1.32 14.32
CA ALA A 68 0.69 -1.76 13.25
C ALA A 68 0.03 -1.44 11.90
N ARG A 69 0.87 -1.31 10.88
CA ARG A 69 0.45 -1.18 9.49
C ARG A 69 0.70 -2.49 8.77
N PHE A 70 -0.13 -2.82 7.78
CA PHE A 70 0.23 -3.77 6.74
C PHE A 70 0.39 -3.01 5.41
N GLY A 71 1.34 -3.46 4.58
CA GLY A 71 1.58 -2.84 3.28
C GLY A 71 2.42 -3.73 2.38
N PHE A 72 2.80 -3.24 1.21
CA PHE A 72 3.53 -4.02 0.20
C PHE A 72 2.90 -5.41 0.00
N VAL A 73 1.56 -5.44 -0.02
CA VAL A 73 0.76 -6.65 -0.02
C VAL A 73 0.34 -7.03 -1.42
N ASP A 74 0.69 -8.23 -1.83
CA ASP A 74 0.26 -8.84 -3.08
C ASP A 74 -0.05 -10.32 -2.84
N PHE A 75 -1.13 -10.82 -3.43
CA PHE A 75 -1.53 -12.22 -3.29
C PHE A 75 -2.39 -12.69 -4.47
N ILE A 76 -2.35 -13.98 -4.74
CA ILE A 76 -3.26 -14.63 -5.68
C ILE A 76 -4.67 -14.70 -5.08
N ASP A 77 -5.70 -14.92 -5.92
CA ASP A 77 -7.09 -15.11 -5.47
C ASP A 77 -7.27 -16.45 -4.74
N ASP A 78 -6.78 -16.53 -3.51
CA ASP A 78 -6.79 -17.71 -2.66
C ASP A 78 -6.89 -17.28 -1.18
N GLN A 79 -8.05 -17.53 -0.55
CA GLN A 79 -8.31 -17.10 0.83
C GLN A 79 -7.31 -17.69 1.83
N GLU A 80 -6.87 -18.94 1.65
CA GLU A 80 -5.89 -19.55 2.56
C GLU A 80 -4.55 -18.81 2.54
N VAL A 81 -4.13 -18.33 1.36
CA VAL A 81 -2.91 -17.52 1.22
C VAL A 81 -3.06 -16.18 1.96
N VAL A 82 -4.21 -15.53 1.78
CA VAL A 82 -4.50 -14.25 2.44
C VAL A 82 -4.56 -14.41 3.94
N ASP A 83 -5.30 -15.40 4.43
CA ASP A 83 -5.42 -15.70 5.86
C ASP A 83 -4.04 -15.96 6.49
N ALA A 84 -3.19 -16.73 5.84
CA ALA A 84 -1.85 -17.04 6.33
C ALA A 84 -0.94 -15.80 6.41
N LEU A 85 -0.96 -14.94 5.40
CA LEU A 85 -0.18 -13.70 5.36
C LEU A 85 -0.61 -12.74 6.48
N PHE A 86 -1.91 -12.49 6.60
CA PHE A 86 -2.43 -11.59 7.61
C PHE A 86 -2.26 -12.13 9.03
N ALA A 87 -2.51 -13.42 9.25
CA ALA A 87 -2.28 -14.06 10.55
C ALA A 87 -0.81 -13.95 11.01
N ALA A 88 0.16 -14.01 10.08
CA ALA A 88 1.56 -13.84 10.39
C ALA A 88 1.87 -12.41 10.87
N VAL A 89 1.36 -11.39 10.16
CA VAL A 89 1.53 -9.98 10.54
C VAL A 89 0.81 -9.66 11.84
N GLU A 90 -0.43 -10.11 12.01
CA GLU A 90 -1.19 -9.91 13.25
C GLU A 90 -0.50 -10.55 14.47
N LYS A 91 0.02 -11.75 14.31
CA LYS A 91 0.79 -12.44 15.37
C LYS A 91 2.03 -11.65 15.75
N TRP A 92 2.76 -11.11 14.78
CA TRP A 92 3.91 -10.26 15.03
C TRP A 92 3.49 -8.94 15.71
N ALA A 93 2.46 -8.26 15.23
CA ALA A 93 1.96 -7.02 15.78
C ALA A 93 1.52 -7.18 17.25
N ARG A 94 0.75 -8.24 17.56
CA ARG A 94 0.35 -8.55 18.95
C ARG A 94 1.56 -8.80 19.87
N LYS A 95 2.60 -9.49 19.39
CA LYS A 95 3.85 -9.69 20.16
C LYS A 95 4.59 -8.39 20.44
N LYS A 96 4.39 -7.37 19.60
CA LYS A 96 4.96 -6.04 19.74
C LYS A 96 4.04 -5.09 20.56
N GLY A 97 2.93 -5.59 21.10
CA GLY A 97 2.01 -4.82 21.92
C GLY A 97 1.06 -3.92 21.11
N MET A 98 0.89 -4.21 19.82
CA MET A 98 -0.09 -3.49 18.99
C MET A 98 -1.47 -4.10 19.17
N ASP A 99 -2.49 -3.25 19.20
CA ASP A 99 -3.90 -3.60 19.42
C ASP A 99 -4.74 -3.53 18.14
N ALA A 100 -4.21 -2.92 17.08
CA ALA A 100 -4.87 -2.82 15.79
C ALA A 100 -3.89 -3.00 14.63
N LEU A 101 -4.42 -3.44 13.49
CA LEU A 101 -3.74 -3.52 12.19
C LEU A 101 -4.53 -2.71 11.18
N HIS A 102 -3.89 -1.79 10.46
CA HIS A 102 -4.50 -0.95 9.43
C HIS A 102 -3.63 -0.88 8.17
N GLY A 103 -4.23 -0.51 7.06
CA GLY A 103 -3.53 -0.42 5.78
C GLY A 103 -4.46 -0.72 4.59
N PRO A 104 -3.87 -0.92 3.40
CA PRO A 104 -2.43 -0.94 3.12
C PRO A 104 -1.75 0.41 3.30
N MET A 105 -0.60 0.44 3.93
CA MET A 105 0.23 1.65 4.14
C MET A 105 1.70 1.28 4.20
N GLY A 106 2.57 2.17 3.73
CA GLY A 106 4.02 2.02 3.83
C GLY A 106 4.61 2.58 5.14
N PHE A 107 5.89 2.91 5.09
CA PHE A 107 6.64 3.53 6.19
C PHE A 107 6.16 4.97 6.44
N THR A 108 5.89 5.69 5.35
CA THR A 108 5.45 7.09 5.33
C THR A 108 4.19 7.22 4.48
N ASP A 109 3.56 8.37 4.53
CA ASP A 109 2.43 8.77 3.68
C ASP A 109 2.82 9.14 2.24
N LEU A 110 4.10 9.02 1.90
CA LEU A 110 4.60 9.11 0.52
C LEU A 110 4.75 7.73 -0.15
N ASP A 111 4.63 6.66 0.60
CA ASP A 111 4.56 5.31 0.06
C ASP A 111 3.15 5.03 -0.49
N HIS A 112 3.02 3.95 -1.27
CA HIS A 112 1.72 3.53 -1.76
C HIS A 112 0.77 3.18 -0.62
N GLU A 113 -0.40 3.81 -0.61
CA GLU A 113 -1.42 3.62 0.40
C GLU A 113 -2.76 3.23 -0.20
N GLY A 114 -3.54 2.48 0.57
CA GLY A 114 -4.89 2.11 0.21
C GLY A 114 -4.98 0.89 -0.70
N MET A 115 -6.19 0.61 -1.11
CA MET A 115 -6.57 -0.53 -1.97
C MET A 115 -7.55 -0.04 -3.03
N LEU A 116 -7.26 -0.30 -4.30
CA LEU A 116 -8.14 0.07 -5.39
C LEU A 116 -9.47 -0.66 -5.27
N ILE A 117 -10.56 0.08 -5.27
CA ILE A 117 -11.93 -0.45 -5.19
C ILE A 117 -12.78 -0.08 -6.41
N MET A 118 -12.33 0.88 -7.21
CA MET A 118 -13.01 1.34 -8.43
C MET A 118 -11.98 1.88 -9.42
N GLY A 119 -12.26 1.79 -10.73
CA GLY A 119 -11.36 2.27 -11.78
C GLY A 119 -10.32 1.24 -12.20
N PHE A 120 -10.60 -0.05 -12.08
CA PHE A 120 -9.72 -1.15 -12.50
C PHE A 120 -9.38 -1.16 -13.99
N ASP A 121 -10.14 -0.42 -14.78
CA ASP A 121 -10.00 -0.21 -16.22
C ASP A 121 -9.29 1.12 -16.56
N GLN A 122 -8.74 1.80 -15.58
CA GLN A 122 -7.97 3.02 -15.75
C GLN A 122 -6.48 2.72 -15.57
N ILE A 123 -5.66 3.27 -16.47
CA ILE A 123 -4.21 3.19 -16.32
C ILE A 123 -3.76 4.13 -15.18
N GLY A 124 -3.05 3.59 -14.23
CA GLY A 124 -2.48 4.35 -13.12
C GLY A 124 -1.16 5.04 -13.47
N THR A 125 -0.46 5.48 -12.45
CA THR A 125 0.91 5.99 -12.52
C THR A 125 1.81 5.15 -11.63
N MET A 126 3.12 5.40 -11.64
CA MET A 126 4.04 4.74 -10.70
C MET A 126 3.78 5.13 -9.24
N ALA A 127 3.07 6.23 -8.99
CA ALA A 127 2.76 6.72 -7.65
C ALA A 127 1.40 6.25 -7.14
N THR A 128 0.58 5.66 -8.00
CA THR A 128 -0.75 5.19 -7.63
C THR A 128 -0.77 3.68 -7.44
N ILE A 129 -1.72 3.20 -6.64
CA ILE A 129 -1.87 1.77 -6.40
C ILE A 129 -2.66 1.09 -7.52
N TYR A 130 -2.36 -0.17 -7.73
CA TYR A 130 -3.19 -1.09 -8.49
C TYR A 130 -3.24 -2.44 -7.78
N ASN A 131 -4.42 -3.02 -7.71
CA ASN A 131 -4.65 -4.38 -7.24
C ASN A 131 -5.80 -5.03 -8.01
N HIS A 132 -5.90 -6.34 -7.95
CA HIS A 132 -7.03 -7.05 -8.55
C HIS A 132 -8.33 -6.81 -7.79
N PRO A 133 -9.51 -6.91 -8.46
CA PRO A 133 -10.82 -6.68 -7.85
C PRO A 133 -11.17 -7.61 -6.68
N TYR A 134 -10.50 -8.75 -6.54
CA TYR A 134 -10.75 -9.69 -5.45
C TYR A 134 -10.13 -9.26 -4.11
N TYR A 135 -9.22 -8.27 -4.09
CA TYR A 135 -8.55 -7.83 -2.86
C TYR A 135 -9.53 -7.32 -1.79
N PRO A 136 -10.44 -6.36 -2.08
CA PRO A 136 -11.40 -5.89 -1.08
C PRO A 136 -12.29 -7.02 -0.55
N GLN A 137 -12.67 -7.98 -1.42
CA GLN A 137 -13.51 -9.10 -1.03
C GLN A 137 -12.82 -10.01 0.01
N HIS A 138 -11.51 -10.25 -0.12
CA HIS A 138 -10.74 -10.99 0.86
C HIS A 138 -10.65 -10.23 2.20
N MET A 139 -10.48 -8.91 2.16
CA MET A 139 -10.46 -8.08 3.38
C MET A 139 -11.78 -8.16 4.13
N GLU A 140 -12.90 -8.02 3.43
CA GLU A 140 -14.23 -8.14 4.00
C GLU A 140 -14.48 -9.53 4.63
N ARG A 141 -14.08 -10.62 3.95
CA ARG A 141 -14.19 -12.00 4.47
C ARG A 141 -13.40 -12.21 5.76
N MET A 142 -12.25 -11.53 5.90
CA MET A 142 -11.45 -11.58 7.12
C MET A 142 -12.00 -10.68 8.25
N GLY A 143 -13.06 -9.90 7.99
CA GLY A 143 -13.66 -9.01 8.96
C GLY A 143 -12.96 -7.65 9.08
N TYR A 144 -12.10 -7.28 8.13
CA TYR A 144 -11.56 -5.93 8.07
C TYR A 144 -12.65 -4.94 7.63
N ASN A 145 -12.71 -3.80 8.28
CA ASN A 145 -13.63 -2.72 7.94
C ASN A 145 -12.90 -1.65 7.14
N LYS A 146 -13.61 -1.03 6.21
CA LYS A 146 -13.11 0.13 5.49
C LYS A 146 -12.97 1.31 6.46
N ASP A 147 -11.80 1.94 6.45
CA ASP A 147 -11.50 3.10 7.31
C ASP A 147 -11.79 4.41 6.57
N GLN A 148 -11.21 4.59 5.36
CA GLN A 148 -11.32 5.82 4.61
C GLN A 148 -11.35 5.57 3.11
N ASP A 149 -12.01 6.47 2.36
CA ASP A 149 -11.93 6.53 0.90
C ASP A 149 -10.96 7.61 0.45
N TRP A 150 -10.17 7.28 -0.58
CA TRP A 150 -9.32 8.19 -1.30
C TRP A 150 -9.84 8.37 -2.71
N HIS A 151 -9.81 9.60 -3.21
CA HIS A 151 -10.25 9.91 -4.57
C HIS A 151 -9.06 10.36 -5.40
N GLU A 152 -8.84 9.68 -6.51
CA GLU A 152 -7.87 10.07 -7.53
C GLU A 152 -8.59 10.82 -8.66
N PHE A 153 -8.00 11.94 -9.11
CA PHE A 153 -8.56 12.77 -10.15
C PHE A 153 -7.60 12.91 -11.32
N LYS A 154 -8.10 12.66 -12.54
CA LYS A 154 -7.39 12.99 -13.77
C LYS A 154 -7.71 14.42 -14.17
N ILE A 155 -6.69 15.28 -14.19
CA ILE A 155 -6.83 16.68 -14.60
C ILE A 155 -6.28 16.82 -16.02
N TYR A 156 -7.11 17.29 -16.93
CA TYR A 156 -6.68 17.62 -18.28
C TYR A 156 -6.11 19.04 -18.29
N ILE A 157 -4.86 19.16 -18.76
CA ILE A 157 -4.20 20.47 -18.91
C ILE A 157 -4.80 21.15 -20.16
N PRO A 158 -5.40 22.34 -20.04
CA PRO A 158 -5.92 23.07 -21.18
C PRO A 158 -4.79 23.59 -22.08
N ASP A 159 -5.06 23.77 -23.38
CA ASP A 159 -4.08 24.28 -24.36
C ASP A 159 -3.59 25.69 -24.04
N ALA A 160 -4.38 26.49 -23.32
CA ALA A 160 -4.01 27.81 -22.84
C ALA A 160 -4.33 27.98 -21.36
N ILE A 161 -3.52 28.74 -20.65
CA ILE A 161 -3.76 29.05 -19.23
C ILE A 161 -5.04 29.91 -19.12
N PRO A 162 -6.05 29.44 -18.35
CA PRO A 162 -7.27 30.22 -18.17
C PRO A 162 -6.98 31.61 -17.57
N GLU A 163 -7.65 32.66 -18.08
CA GLU A 163 -7.45 34.04 -17.61
C GLU A 163 -7.55 34.22 -16.09
N LYS A 164 -8.41 33.44 -15.44
CA LYS A 164 -8.51 33.41 -13.98
C LYS A 164 -7.19 33.12 -13.31
N HIS A 165 -6.40 32.19 -13.84
CA HIS A 165 -5.10 31.82 -13.25
C HIS A 165 -4.03 32.86 -13.57
N LEU A 166 -4.10 33.50 -14.76
CA LEU A 166 -3.20 34.62 -15.09
C LEU A 166 -3.41 35.80 -14.14
N ARG A 167 -4.67 36.16 -13.87
CA ARG A 167 -5.00 37.23 -12.90
C ARG A 167 -4.53 36.91 -11.48
N ILE A 168 -4.61 35.66 -11.04
CA ILE A 168 -4.12 35.25 -9.71
C ILE A 168 -2.60 35.39 -9.66
N ALA A 169 -1.88 35.00 -10.71
CA ALA A 169 -0.43 35.10 -10.78
C ALA A 169 0.08 36.56 -10.82
N GLU A 170 -0.74 37.52 -11.25
CA GLU A 170 -0.41 38.96 -11.21
C GLU A 170 -0.56 39.58 -9.81
N ILE A 171 -1.24 38.90 -8.87
CA ILE A 171 -1.52 39.40 -7.51
C ILE A 171 -0.46 38.88 -6.50
N VAL A 172 0.24 37.80 -6.84
CA VAL A 172 1.28 37.16 -6.02
C VAL A 172 2.66 37.66 -6.42
#